data_f3751be844b84ef2460b2c2db13c26d1
#
_entry.id   f3751be844b84ef2460b2c2db13c26d1
#
_cell.length_a   1.000
_cell.length_b   1.000
_cell.length_c   1.000
_cell.angle_alpha   90.00
_cell.angle_beta   90.00
_cell.angle_gamma   90.00
#
_symmetry.space_group_name_H-M   'P 1'
#
loop_
_entity.id
_entity.type
_entity.pdbx_description
1 polymer ?
#
loop_
_entity_poly.entity_id
_entity_poly.type
_entity_poly.pdbx_seq_one_letter_code
_entity_poly.pdbx_strand_id
1 'polypeptide(L)'
;MSTTYLSVDYFPLTVNFFDRDAIELAEAKYGIRVDGAVCKLLCKIFKEGYYIPWGEEQSLIFARKLGGELSGKEMDGIIQILLDKGFFDKESYEKFQILTSVKIQRIWIDPTCRR
;
A
#
# COMPACT_ATOMS: atom_id res chain seq x y z
N MET A 1 -15.99 -20.58 12.12
CA MET A 1 -15.41 -20.17 11.82
C MET A 1 -15.18 -19.16 11.79
N SER A 2 -15.05 -18.84 11.80
CA SER A 2 -14.62 -18.18 11.66
C SER A 2 -14.12 -17.19 11.59
N THR A 3 -13.69 -16.77 12.31
CA THR A 3 -12.65 -16.15 12.07
C THR A 3 -12.41 -15.33 10.99
N THR A 4 -13.13 -15.31 10.37
CA THR A 4 -12.99 -15.00 9.13
C THR A 4 -12.99 -13.61 8.67
N TYR A 5 -12.97 -12.63 9.50
CA TYR A 5 -13.05 -11.22 9.13
C TYR A 5 -11.75 -10.50 9.35
N LEU A 6 -10.63 -11.22 9.17
CA LEU A 6 -9.31 -10.62 9.25
C LEU A 6 -8.95 -9.87 7.96
N SER A 7 -9.72 -10.07 6.90
CA SER A 7 -9.45 -9.42 5.63
C SER A 7 -10.76 -9.03 4.95
N VAL A 8 -10.66 -8.31 3.84
CA VAL A 8 -11.82 -7.94 3.02
C VAL A 8 -11.72 -8.64 1.68
N ASP A 9 -12.87 -8.80 1.00
CA ASP A 9 -12.90 -9.42 -0.32
C ASP A 9 -12.46 -8.46 -1.41
N TYR A 10 -12.71 -7.18 -1.21
CA TYR A 10 -12.36 -6.16 -2.17
C TYR A 10 -12.25 -4.83 -1.44
N PHE A 11 -11.65 -3.85 -2.12
CA PHE A 11 -11.61 -2.48 -1.62
C PHE A 11 -11.92 -1.55 -2.79
N PRO A 12 -12.53 -0.38 -2.52
CA PRO A 12 -12.88 0.54 -3.60
C PRO A 12 -11.67 1.28 -4.11
N LEU A 13 -11.53 1.33 -5.44
CA LEU A 13 -10.53 2.15 -6.09
C LEU A 13 -11.29 3.28 -6.78
N THR A 14 -11.17 4.50 -6.27
CA THR A 14 -11.91 5.63 -6.82
C THR A 14 -11.36 6.00 -8.20
N VAL A 15 -12.20 6.63 -9.02
CA VAL A 15 -11.81 6.98 -10.38
C VAL A 15 -10.67 8.00 -10.42
N ASN A 16 -10.48 8.75 -9.34
CA ASN A 16 -9.41 9.73 -9.25
C ASN A 16 -8.24 9.25 -8.40
N PHE A 17 -8.15 7.93 -8.17
CA PHE A 17 -7.08 7.37 -7.33
C PHE A 17 -5.69 7.78 -7.82
N PHE A 18 -5.47 7.71 -9.14
CA PHE A 18 -4.16 8.01 -9.70
C PHE A 18 -3.89 9.50 -9.86
N ASP A 19 -4.87 10.35 -9.53
CA ASP A 19 -4.69 11.79 -9.52
C ASP A 19 -4.21 12.31 -8.17
N ARG A 20 -4.02 11.44 -7.19
CA ARG A 20 -3.53 11.85 -5.88
C ARG A 20 -2.07 12.27 -5.97
N ASP A 21 -1.71 13.34 -5.25
CA ASP A 21 -0.37 13.91 -5.29
C ASP A 21 0.72 12.87 -5.04
N ALA A 22 0.51 11.98 -4.07
CA ALA A 22 1.50 10.96 -3.74
C ALA A 22 1.76 10.04 -4.93
N ILE A 23 0.69 9.60 -5.59
CA ILE A 23 0.79 8.70 -6.72
C ILE A 23 1.44 9.42 -7.91
N GLU A 24 0.99 10.64 -8.20
CA GLU A 24 1.53 11.41 -9.33
C GLU A 24 3.03 11.68 -9.16
N LEU A 25 3.45 12.02 -7.94
CA LEU A 25 4.87 12.27 -7.71
C LEU A 25 5.68 10.99 -7.89
N ALA A 26 5.19 9.88 -7.37
CA ALA A 26 5.88 8.60 -7.52
C ALA A 26 5.97 8.20 -8.99
N GLU A 27 4.87 8.40 -9.75
CA GLU A 27 4.88 8.13 -11.20
C GLU A 27 5.88 9.01 -11.93
N ALA A 28 5.99 10.28 -11.53
CA ALA A 28 6.93 11.20 -12.17
C ALA A 28 8.37 10.74 -11.98
N LYS A 29 8.67 10.13 -10.83
CA LYS A 29 10.02 9.68 -10.54
C LYS A 29 10.32 8.27 -11.06
N TYR A 30 9.35 7.36 -11.00
CA TYR A 30 9.60 5.95 -11.26
C TYR A 30 8.77 5.37 -12.39
N GLY A 31 7.90 6.16 -13.00
CA GLY A 31 7.15 5.75 -14.17
C GLY A 31 5.86 5.02 -13.86
N ILE A 32 5.24 4.54 -14.92
CA ILE A 32 3.92 3.89 -14.84
C ILE A 32 3.92 2.62 -14.00
N ARG A 33 5.09 2.01 -13.80
CA ARG A 33 5.21 0.79 -13.00
C ARG A 33 4.77 1.01 -11.56
N VAL A 34 4.75 2.25 -11.08
CA VAL A 34 4.26 2.61 -9.76
C VAL A 34 2.81 2.16 -9.57
N ASP A 35 1.99 2.35 -10.60
CA ASP A 35 0.55 2.07 -10.49
C ASP A 35 0.30 0.60 -10.13
N GLY A 36 0.97 -0.31 -10.84
CA GLY A 36 0.83 -1.73 -10.54
C GLY A 36 1.38 -2.07 -9.17
N ALA A 37 2.51 -1.47 -8.81
CA ALA A 37 3.12 -1.70 -7.51
C ALA A 37 2.20 -1.27 -6.37
N VAL A 38 1.61 -0.08 -6.48
CA VAL A 38 0.72 0.43 -5.44
C VAL A 38 -0.55 -0.41 -5.35
N CYS A 39 -1.13 -0.80 -6.49
CA CYS A 39 -2.32 -1.64 -6.48
C CYS A 39 -2.05 -2.98 -5.81
N LYS A 40 -0.92 -3.62 -6.12
CA LYS A 40 -0.56 -4.89 -5.50
C LYS A 40 -0.27 -4.73 -4.01
N LEU A 41 0.32 -3.61 -3.64
CA LEU A 41 0.60 -3.31 -2.25
C LEU A 41 -0.70 -3.18 -1.45
N LEU A 42 -1.68 -2.47 -2.01
CA LEU A 42 -2.98 -2.34 -1.34
C LEU A 42 -3.68 -3.68 -1.23
N CYS A 43 -3.61 -4.51 -2.26
CA CYS A 43 -4.18 -5.86 -2.20
C CYS A 43 -3.56 -6.66 -1.07
N LYS A 44 -2.23 -6.55 -0.91
CA LYS A 44 -1.55 -7.25 0.18
C LYS A 44 -2.02 -6.75 1.54
N ILE A 45 -2.15 -5.43 1.70
CA ILE A 45 -2.59 -4.85 2.96
C ILE A 45 -3.99 -5.34 3.33
N PHE A 46 -4.93 -5.23 2.40
CA PHE A 46 -6.31 -5.61 2.69
C PHE A 46 -6.48 -7.11 2.84
N LYS A 47 -5.64 -7.90 2.18
CA LYS A 47 -5.65 -9.35 2.36
C LYS A 47 -5.23 -9.75 3.77
N GLU A 48 -4.29 -9.00 4.36
CA GLU A 48 -3.77 -9.31 5.68
C GLU A 48 -4.51 -8.60 6.80
N GLY A 49 -5.38 -7.65 6.48
CA GLY A 49 -6.14 -6.91 7.46
C GLY A 49 -6.21 -5.43 7.08
N TYR A 50 -5.59 -4.58 7.88
CA TYR A 50 -5.58 -3.14 7.61
C TYR A 50 -4.18 -2.53 7.75
N TYR A 51 -3.17 -3.37 7.97
CA TYR A 51 -1.79 -2.91 7.98
C TYR A 51 -0.86 -4.07 7.64
N ILE A 52 0.35 -3.74 7.23
CA ILE A 52 1.40 -4.74 7.04
C ILE A 52 2.69 -4.20 7.61
N PRO A 53 3.56 -5.08 8.15
CA PRO A 53 4.90 -4.66 8.54
C PRO A 53 5.68 -4.25 7.30
N TRP A 54 6.52 -3.25 7.43
CA TRP A 54 7.32 -2.80 6.28
C TRP A 54 8.67 -2.24 6.72
N GLY A 55 9.67 -2.45 5.89
CA GLY A 55 11.00 -1.93 6.06
C GLY A 55 11.78 -2.18 4.78
N GLU A 56 13.08 -1.97 4.81
CA GLU A 56 13.92 -2.16 3.63
C GLU A 56 13.85 -3.58 3.07
N GLU A 57 13.83 -4.57 3.96
CA GLU A 57 13.76 -5.96 3.54
C GLU A 57 12.47 -6.26 2.80
N GLN A 58 11.35 -5.74 3.30
CA GLN A 58 10.06 -5.93 2.65
C GLN A 58 10.03 -5.27 1.29
N SER A 59 10.63 -4.09 1.15
CA SER A 59 10.73 -3.42 -0.15
C SER A 59 11.49 -4.29 -1.14
N LEU A 60 12.59 -4.88 -0.72
CA LEU A 60 13.39 -5.74 -1.58
C LEU A 60 12.62 -6.99 -2.01
N ILE A 61 11.98 -7.65 -1.06
CA ILE A 61 11.21 -8.86 -1.34
C ILE A 61 10.03 -8.55 -2.26
N PHE A 62 9.32 -7.48 -1.97
CA PHE A 62 8.16 -7.08 -2.76
C PHE A 62 8.55 -6.72 -4.19
N ALA A 63 9.64 -5.97 -4.35
CA ALA A 63 10.14 -5.60 -5.67
C ALA A 63 10.47 -6.84 -6.50
N ARG A 64 11.06 -7.84 -5.87
CA ARG A 64 11.38 -9.10 -6.54
C ARG A 64 10.11 -9.80 -7.03
N LYS A 65 9.06 -9.78 -6.22
CA LYS A 65 7.78 -10.39 -6.59
C LYS A 65 7.10 -9.67 -7.74
N LEU A 66 7.48 -8.44 -8.01
CA LEU A 66 6.96 -7.69 -9.15
C LEU A 66 7.66 -8.04 -10.45
N GLY A 67 8.50 -9.07 -10.44
CA GLY A 67 9.12 -9.56 -11.65
C GLY A 67 10.34 -8.76 -12.10
N GLY A 68 10.93 -8.00 -11.21
CA GLY A 68 12.13 -7.22 -11.53
C GLY A 68 11.86 -5.91 -12.25
N GLU A 69 10.60 -5.50 -12.34
CA GLU A 69 10.26 -4.22 -12.97
C GLU A 69 10.75 -3.02 -12.15
N LEU A 70 10.88 -3.20 -10.84
CA LEU A 70 11.40 -2.20 -9.94
C LEU A 70 12.48 -2.84 -9.09
N SER A 71 13.54 -2.09 -8.79
CA SER A 71 14.55 -2.56 -7.85
C SER A 71 14.03 -2.38 -6.41
N GLY A 72 14.68 -3.05 -5.47
CA GLY A 72 14.34 -2.85 -4.06
C GLY A 72 14.52 -1.41 -3.63
N LYS A 73 15.56 -0.74 -4.15
CA LYS A 73 15.81 0.66 -3.85
C LYS A 73 14.73 1.57 -4.42
N GLU A 74 14.28 1.29 -5.65
CA GLU A 74 13.19 2.04 -6.25
C GLU A 74 11.90 1.86 -5.48
N MET A 75 11.61 0.62 -5.07
CA MET A 75 10.42 0.35 -4.28
C MET A 75 10.46 1.08 -2.94
N ASP A 76 11.62 1.11 -2.29
CA ASP A 76 11.78 1.85 -1.06
C ASP A 76 11.56 3.34 -1.27
N GLY A 77 12.06 3.88 -2.38
CA GLY A 77 11.83 5.27 -2.75
C GLY A 77 10.36 5.60 -2.95
N ILE A 78 9.62 4.69 -3.57
CA ILE A 78 8.17 4.84 -3.75
C ILE A 78 7.50 4.90 -2.37
N ILE A 79 7.85 3.98 -1.48
CA ILE A 79 7.27 3.95 -0.13
C ILE A 79 7.54 5.27 0.59
N GLN A 80 8.76 5.81 0.49
CA GLN A 80 9.09 7.07 1.15
C GLN A 80 8.23 8.22 0.63
N ILE A 81 8.00 8.27 -0.68
CA ILE A 81 7.13 9.29 -1.25
C ILE A 81 5.70 9.15 -0.71
N LEU A 82 5.19 7.92 -0.66
CA LEU A 82 3.84 7.67 -0.18
C LEU A 82 3.70 8.07 1.30
N LEU A 83 4.74 7.85 2.09
CA LEU A 83 4.74 8.28 3.49
C LEU A 83 4.82 9.80 3.61
N ASP A 84 5.73 10.43 2.86
CA ASP A 84 5.93 11.86 2.94
C ASP A 84 4.71 12.65 2.49
N LYS A 85 3.96 12.13 1.54
CA LYS A 85 2.76 12.81 1.02
C LYS A 85 1.48 12.36 1.71
N GLY A 86 1.58 11.55 2.75
CA GLY A 86 0.41 11.18 3.56
C GLY A 86 -0.49 10.11 2.99
N PHE A 87 -0.04 9.39 1.96
CA PHE A 87 -0.79 8.25 1.45
C PHE A 87 -0.86 7.16 2.51
N PHE A 88 0.26 6.90 3.17
CA PHE A 88 0.32 6.07 4.37
C PHE A 88 0.62 6.97 5.56
N ASP A 89 0.21 6.53 6.75
CA ASP A 89 0.45 7.29 7.97
C ASP A 89 1.92 7.17 8.38
N LYS A 90 2.62 8.31 8.29
CA LYS A 90 4.05 8.35 8.56
C LYS A 90 4.36 8.04 10.03
N GLU A 91 3.52 8.52 10.93
CA GLU A 91 3.73 8.28 12.36
C GLU A 91 3.67 6.79 12.70
N SER A 92 2.70 6.09 12.12
CA SER A 92 2.58 4.65 12.32
C SER A 92 3.81 3.92 11.80
N TYR A 93 4.34 4.38 10.67
CA TYR A 93 5.55 3.78 10.13
C TYR A 93 6.75 4.01 11.05
N GLU A 94 6.91 5.24 11.53
CA GLU A 94 8.05 5.57 12.38
C GLU A 94 8.00 4.87 13.73
N LYS A 95 6.81 4.70 14.29
CA LYS A 95 6.66 4.08 15.61
C LYS A 95 6.60 2.57 15.56
N PHE A 96 5.94 2.01 14.56
CA PHE A 96 5.62 0.59 14.53
C PHE A 96 6.14 -0.14 13.29
N GLN A 97 6.74 0.56 12.34
CA GLN A 97 7.24 -0.02 11.10
C GLN A 97 6.11 -0.75 10.35
N ILE A 98 4.96 -0.10 10.22
CA ILE A 98 3.82 -0.65 9.50
C ILE A 98 3.33 0.35 8.46
N LEU A 99 2.69 -0.17 7.41
CA LEU A 99 2.01 0.65 6.41
C LEU A 99 0.52 0.55 6.65
N THR A 100 -0.11 1.69 6.89
CA THR A 100 -1.55 1.80 7.08
C THR A 100 -1.97 3.25 6.89
N SER A 101 -3.25 3.52 6.95
CA SER A 101 -3.77 4.88 6.96
C SER A 101 -5.18 4.85 7.52
N VAL A 102 -5.69 6.03 7.89
CA VAL A 102 -7.07 6.15 8.38
C VAL A 102 -8.05 5.65 7.33
N LYS A 103 -7.81 5.98 6.06
CA LYS A 103 -8.69 5.55 4.98
C LYS A 103 -8.68 4.03 4.82
N ILE A 104 -7.50 3.41 4.90
CA ILE A 104 -7.38 1.96 4.84
C ILE A 104 -8.17 1.32 5.99
N GLN A 105 -8.02 1.85 7.20
CA GLN A 105 -8.72 1.33 8.36
C GLN A 105 -10.23 1.46 8.21
N ARG A 106 -10.71 2.57 7.66
CA ARG A 106 -12.14 2.77 7.42
C ARG A 106 -12.69 1.77 6.43
N ILE A 107 -11.94 1.50 5.36
CA ILE A 107 -12.35 0.53 4.36
C ILE A 107 -12.39 -0.87 4.99
N TRP A 108 -11.40 -1.20 5.80
CA TRP A 108 -11.32 -2.51 6.44
C TRP A 108 -12.54 -2.78 7.33
N ILE A 109 -13.03 -1.76 8.06
CA ILE A 109 -14.18 -1.94 8.93
C ILE A 109 -15.52 -1.78 8.21
N ASP A 110 -15.50 -1.38 6.93
CA ASP A 110 -16.71 -1.20 6.16
C ASP A 110 -17.33 -2.58 5.85
N PRO A 111 -18.56 -2.85 6.34
CA PRO A 111 -19.17 -4.15 6.15
C PRO A 111 -19.45 -4.49 4.69
N THR A 112 -19.55 -3.49 3.80
CA THR A 112 -19.81 -3.75 2.39
C THR A 112 -18.58 -4.33 1.69
N CYS A 113 -17.39 -4.16 2.25
CA CYS A 113 -16.16 -4.70 1.67
C CYS A 113 -15.74 -6.02 2.29
N ARG A 114 -16.33 -6.42 3.41
CA ARG A 114 -15.95 -7.65 4.10
C ARG A 114 -16.84 -8.80 3.70
N ARG A 115 -16.26 -10.01 3.82
CA ARG A 115 -17.03 -11.23 3.55
C ARG A 115 -18.06 -11.47 4.61
#